data_fa24df222545e1f9a81d1e71427b6829
#
_entry.id   fa24df222545e1f9a81d1e71427b6829
#
_cell.length_a   1.000
_cell.length_b   1.000
_cell.length_c   1.000
_cell.angle_alpha   90.00
_cell.angle_beta   90.00
_cell.angle_gamma   90.00
#
_symmetry.space_group_name_H-M   'P 1'
#
loop_
_entity.id
_entity.type
_entity.pdbx_description
1 polymer ?
#
loop_
_entity_poly.entity_id
_entity_poly.type
_entity_poly.pdbx_seq_one_letter_code
_entity_poly.pdbx_strand_id
1 'polypeptide(L)'
;MQKHRLYIDHSITPNKIICLTDSKAHYCIQFLRLKENNIITIFNGDGYEYSAVIVEITKRTITIIPSNHSFKEIPFLRKINIGQSLIRKEKMDMIIQKITELGINEITPIVSKYTTVKLLENRLLKKLEHWKKISQSACEQCERNILPVINTPVTMQKFIINSSKKNCRLI
;
A
#
# COMPACT_ATOMS: atom_id res chain seq x y z
N MET A 1 14.94 -19.34 -3.65
CA MET A 1 15.15 -18.02 -4.26
C MET A 1 14.21 -17.03 -3.57
N GLN A 2 14.72 -15.91 -3.08
CA GLN A 2 13.89 -14.87 -2.46
C GLN A 2 13.04 -14.20 -3.55
N LYS A 3 11.72 -14.30 -3.45
CA LYS A 3 10.80 -13.63 -4.38
C LYS A 3 10.75 -12.15 -4.00
N HIS A 4 11.25 -11.28 -4.84
CA HIS A 4 11.10 -9.84 -4.66
C HIS A 4 9.74 -9.40 -5.17
N ARG A 5 9.01 -8.66 -4.34
CA ARG A 5 7.68 -8.13 -4.67
C ARG A 5 7.71 -6.61 -4.72
N LEU A 6 7.04 -6.03 -5.70
CA LEU A 6 6.99 -4.58 -5.90
C LEU A 6 5.56 -4.12 -6.20
N TYR A 7 5.14 -3.09 -5.49
CA TYR A 7 3.89 -2.39 -5.79
C TYR A 7 4.07 -1.45 -6.99
N ILE A 8 3.12 -1.50 -7.94
CA ILE A 8 3.04 -0.63 -9.11
C ILE A 8 1.79 0.24 -8.98
N ASP A 9 1.92 1.55 -9.10
CA ASP A 9 0.84 2.52 -8.84
C ASP A 9 -0.10 2.78 -10.04
N HIS A 10 0.03 2.00 -11.10
CA HIS A 10 -0.81 2.08 -12.29
C HIS A 10 -1.26 0.68 -12.74
N SER A 11 -2.16 0.65 -13.71
CA SER A 11 -2.68 -0.61 -14.26
C SER A 11 -1.57 -1.46 -14.88
N ILE A 12 -1.56 -2.74 -14.54
CA ILE A 12 -0.63 -3.72 -15.09
C ILE A 12 -1.34 -4.43 -16.25
N THR A 13 -0.75 -4.35 -17.43
CA THR A 13 -1.25 -5.08 -18.61
C THR A 13 -0.20 -6.12 -19.00
N PRO A 14 -0.56 -7.40 -19.12
CA PRO A 14 0.37 -8.43 -19.58
C PRO A 14 1.04 -8.07 -20.91
N ASN A 15 2.31 -8.41 -21.03
CA ASN A 15 3.16 -8.18 -22.20
C ASN A 15 3.38 -6.70 -22.58
N LYS A 16 2.92 -5.74 -21.79
CA LYS A 16 3.25 -4.32 -21.97
C LYS A 16 4.44 -3.92 -21.10
N ILE A 17 5.38 -3.23 -21.70
CA ILE A 17 6.58 -2.73 -21.03
C ILE A 17 6.17 -1.74 -19.93
N ILE A 18 6.75 -1.92 -18.75
CA ILE A 18 6.68 -0.99 -17.63
C ILE A 18 8.09 -0.50 -17.33
N CYS A 19 8.28 0.81 -17.31
CA CYS A 19 9.54 1.44 -16.93
C CYS A 19 9.46 1.95 -15.50
N LEU A 20 10.24 1.37 -14.61
CA LEU A 20 10.41 1.84 -13.23
C LEU A 20 11.48 2.92 -13.20
N THR A 21 11.20 4.03 -12.56
CA THR A 21 12.09 5.20 -12.48
C THR A 21 12.34 5.61 -11.02
N ASP A 22 13.18 6.59 -10.82
CA ASP A 22 13.40 7.29 -9.56
C ASP A 22 13.71 6.37 -8.37
N SER A 23 12.99 6.58 -7.28
CA SER A 23 13.22 5.84 -6.03
C SER A 23 12.97 4.35 -6.15
N LYS A 24 12.04 3.90 -7.00
CA LYS A 24 11.77 2.47 -7.22
C LYS A 24 12.92 1.79 -7.95
N ALA A 25 13.40 2.38 -9.05
CA ALA A 25 14.56 1.86 -9.78
C ALA A 25 15.80 1.82 -8.86
N HIS A 26 16.05 2.91 -8.13
CA HIS A 26 17.16 2.98 -7.19
C HIS A 26 17.08 1.87 -6.11
N TYR A 27 15.89 1.67 -5.53
CA TYR A 27 15.66 0.61 -4.54
C TYR A 27 15.97 -0.78 -5.12
N CYS A 28 15.45 -1.08 -6.31
CA CYS A 28 15.68 -2.36 -6.98
C CYS A 28 17.15 -2.62 -7.31
N ILE A 29 17.87 -1.59 -7.77
CA ILE A 29 19.28 -1.72 -8.17
C ILE A 29 20.19 -1.81 -6.94
N GLN A 30 20.05 -0.88 -5.99
CA GLN A 30 21.01 -0.73 -4.89
C GLN A 30 20.72 -1.66 -3.71
N PHE A 31 19.46 -1.85 -3.36
CA PHE A 31 19.08 -2.63 -2.18
C PHE A 31 18.74 -4.08 -2.52
N LEU A 32 17.93 -4.29 -3.56
CA LEU A 32 17.55 -5.65 -3.98
C LEU A 32 18.59 -6.29 -4.89
N ARG A 33 19.52 -5.51 -5.44
CA ARG A 33 20.60 -5.96 -6.34
C ARG A 33 20.09 -6.81 -7.50
N LEU A 34 18.94 -6.40 -8.05
CA LEU A 34 18.31 -7.09 -9.16
C LEU A 34 19.17 -6.96 -10.42
N LYS A 35 19.09 -8.00 -11.26
CA LYS A 35 19.81 -8.10 -12.53
C LYS A 35 18.83 -8.36 -13.67
N GLU A 36 19.27 -8.12 -14.89
CA GLU A 36 18.54 -8.55 -16.09
C GLU A 36 18.26 -10.06 -16.05
N ASN A 37 17.14 -10.45 -16.61
CA ASN A 37 16.58 -11.80 -16.56
C ASN A 37 16.12 -12.27 -15.17
N ASN A 38 16.20 -11.43 -14.12
CA ASN A 38 15.55 -11.77 -12.86
C ASN A 38 14.02 -11.70 -13.01
N ILE A 39 13.33 -12.61 -12.34
CA ILE A 39 11.88 -12.63 -12.25
C ILE A 39 11.48 -12.03 -10.90
N ILE A 40 10.60 -11.06 -10.96
CA ILE A 40 10.01 -10.41 -9.78
C ILE A 40 8.49 -10.55 -9.80
N THR A 41 7.86 -10.46 -8.66
CA THR A 41 6.41 -10.36 -8.54
C THR A 41 6.02 -8.89 -8.49
N ILE A 42 5.02 -8.48 -9.25
CA ILE A 42 4.45 -7.13 -9.19
C ILE A 42 2.94 -7.19 -8.95
N PHE A 43 2.39 -6.16 -8.32
CA PHE A 43 0.96 -6.01 -8.04
C PHE A 43 0.60 -4.53 -7.95
N ASN A 44 -0.67 -4.17 -8.13
CA ASN A 44 -1.14 -2.78 -8.15
C ASN A 44 -2.33 -2.50 -7.21
N GLY A 45 -2.70 -3.46 -6.38
CA GLY A 45 -3.81 -3.30 -5.43
C GLY A 45 -5.17 -3.80 -5.91
N ASP A 46 -5.27 -4.28 -7.14
CA ASP A 46 -6.52 -4.83 -7.72
C ASP A 46 -6.82 -6.29 -7.30
N GLY A 47 -5.93 -6.86 -6.48
CA GLY A 47 -6.01 -8.24 -6.00
C GLY A 47 -5.24 -9.24 -6.84
N TYR A 48 -4.74 -8.86 -8.01
CA TYR A 48 -3.91 -9.74 -8.83
C TYR A 48 -2.42 -9.53 -8.56
N GLU A 49 -1.64 -10.58 -8.79
CA GLU A 49 -0.19 -10.49 -8.89
C GLU A 49 0.28 -11.03 -10.24
N TYR A 50 1.37 -10.47 -10.70
CA TYR A 50 1.96 -10.78 -12.00
C TYR A 50 3.43 -11.12 -11.82
N SER A 51 3.91 -12.16 -12.49
CA SER A 51 5.34 -12.34 -12.67
C SER A 51 5.84 -11.38 -13.74
N ALA A 52 6.97 -10.73 -13.51
CA ALA A 52 7.56 -9.83 -14.47
C ALA A 52 9.06 -10.15 -14.65
N VAL A 53 9.52 -10.15 -15.89
CA VAL A 53 10.94 -10.32 -16.22
C VAL A 53 11.58 -8.95 -16.35
N ILE A 54 12.75 -8.78 -15.76
CA ILE A 54 13.59 -7.59 -15.97
C ILE A 54 14.33 -7.75 -17.28
N VAL A 55 14.05 -6.87 -18.24
CA VAL A 55 14.65 -6.94 -19.58
C VAL A 55 15.83 -5.99 -19.75
N GLU A 56 15.85 -4.89 -19.00
CA GLU A 56 16.92 -3.91 -19.11
C GLU A 56 17.10 -3.17 -17.78
N ILE A 57 18.34 -2.90 -17.42
CA ILE A 57 18.71 -2.08 -16.26
C ILE A 57 19.69 -0.99 -16.70
N THR A 58 19.32 0.26 -16.47
CA THR A 58 20.20 1.42 -16.61
C THR A 58 20.60 1.95 -15.24
N LYS A 59 21.37 3.04 -15.20
CA LYS A 59 21.73 3.71 -13.93
C LYS A 59 20.51 4.27 -13.17
N ARG A 60 19.38 4.56 -13.86
CA ARG A 60 18.21 5.26 -13.29
C ARG A 60 16.88 4.59 -13.56
N THR A 61 16.85 3.57 -14.42
CA THR A 61 15.60 2.92 -14.82
C THR A 61 15.75 1.41 -14.83
N ILE A 62 14.63 0.74 -14.63
CA ILE A 62 14.48 -0.69 -14.83
C ILE A 62 13.27 -0.91 -15.74
N THR A 63 13.49 -1.62 -16.82
CA THR A 63 12.44 -2.02 -17.75
C THR A 63 12.00 -3.45 -17.43
N ILE A 64 10.71 -3.64 -17.21
CA ILE A 64 10.14 -4.96 -16.91
C ILE A 64 9.00 -5.28 -17.88
N ILE A 65 8.81 -6.57 -18.13
CA ILE A 65 7.69 -7.09 -18.93
C ILE A 65 6.88 -8.04 -18.04
N PRO A 66 5.62 -7.67 -17.68
CA PRO A 66 4.74 -8.57 -16.95
C PRO A 66 4.24 -9.71 -17.85
N SER A 67 4.13 -10.90 -17.28
CA SER A 67 3.39 -12.02 -17.87
C SER A 67 1.91 -11.95 -17.47
N ASN A 68 1.13 -12.97 -17.81
CA ASN A 68 -0.23 -13.13 -17.28
C ASN A 68 -0.22 -13.19 -15.75
N HIS A 69 -1.34 -12.81 -15.12
CA HIS A 69 -1.46 -12.91 -13.68
C HIS A 69 -1.27 -14.34 -13.20
N SER A 70 -0.52 -14.51 -12.12
CA SER A 70 -0.17 -15.81 -11.53
C SER A 70 -1.09 -16.20 -10.39
N PHE A 71 -1.66 -15.20 -9.69
CA PHE A 71 -2.49 -15.39 -8.53
C PHE A 71 -3.50 -14.25 -8.36
N LYS A 72 -4.66 -14.54 -7.78
CA LYS A 72 -5.65 -13.56 -7.36
C LYS A 72 -5.95 -13.72 -5.88
N GLU A 73 -5.69 -12.68 -5.09
CA GLU A 73 -6.07 -12.65 -3.69
C GLU A 73 -7.60 -12.60 -3.56
N ILE A 74 -8.17 -13.52 -2.77
CA ILE A 74 -9.60 -13.53 -2.46
C ILE A 74 -9.82 -12.60 -1.26
N PRO A 75 -10.61 -11.52 -1.43
CA PRO A 75 -10.92 -10.63 -0.31
C PRO A 75 -11.66 -11.38 0.80
N PHE A 76 -11.43 -10.98 2.05
CA PHE A 76 -12.24 -11.51 3.16
C PHE A 76 -13.73 -11.22 2.95
N LEU A 77 -14.58 -12.21 3.27
CA LEU A 77 -16.04 -12.08 3.18
C LEU A 77 -16.59 -10.90 4.00
N ARG A 78 -15.97 -10.63 5.15
CA ARG A 78 -16.33 -9.50 6.00
C ARG A 78 -15.31 -8.39 5.87
N LYS A 79 -15.79 -7.21 5.51
CA LYS A 79 -14.97 -6.02 5.46
C LYS A 79 -14.82 -5.44 6.86
N ILE A 80 -13.58 -5.25 7.30
CA ILE A 80 -13.25 -4.64 8.59
C ILE A 80 -12.69 -3.25 8.31
N ASN A 81 -13.28 -2.24 8.96
CA ASN A 81 -12.87 -0.84 8.87
C ASN A 81 -12.46 -0.36 10.25
N ILE A 82 -11.28 0.24 10.36
CA ILE A 82 -10.73 0.69 11.64
C ILE A 82 -10.76 2.23 11.71
N GLY A 83 -11.34 2.75 12.80
CA GLY A 83 -11.15 4.14 13.22
C GLY A 83 -10.01 4.23 14.24
N GLN A 84 -8.87 4.80 13.84
CA GLN A 84 -7.69 4.91 14.70
C GLN A 84 -7.46 6.35 15.12
N SER A 85 -7.48 6.63 16.41
CA SER A 85 -7.10 7.97 16.91
C SER A 85 -5.67 8.30 16.54
N LEU A 86 -5.44 9.56 16.13
CA LEU A 86 -4.10 10.04 15.80
C LEU A 86 -3.21 10.04 17.05
N ILE A 87 -2.08 9.38 16.94
CA ILE A 87 -1.05 9.23 17.97
C ILE A 87 0.31 9.65 17.42
N ARG A 88 1.37 9.52 18.22
CA ARG A 88 2.75 9.80 17.81
C ARG A 88 3.12 9.02 16.55
N LYS A 89 3.96 9.64 15.70
CA LYS A 89 4.29 9.16 14.36
C LYS A 89 4.68 7.68 14.33
N GLU A 90 5.66 7.30 15.14
CA GLU A 90 6.23 5.94 15.13
C GLU A 90 5.19 4.86 15.46
N LYS A 91 4.30 5.17 16.42
CA LYS A 91 3.22 4.25 16.80
C LYS A 91 2.14 4.17 15.73
N MET A 92 1.82 5.31 15.08
CA MET A 92 0.85 5.32 13.97
C MET A 92 1.37 4.53 12.78
N ASP A 93 2.65 4.68 12.44
CA ASP A 93 3.30 3.95 11.35
C ASP A 93 3.26 2.43 11.61
N MET A 94 3.58 2.00 12.84
CA MET A 94 3.49 0.60 13.24
C MET A 94 2.05 0.06 13.15
N ILE A 95 1.06 0.84 13.59
CA ILE A 95 -0.35 0.41 13.50
C ILE A 95 -0.75 0.23 12.04
N ILE A 96 -0.45 1.19 11.16
CA ILE A 96 -0.78 1.09 9.74
C ILE A 96 -0.13 -0.14 9.12
N GLN A 97 1.13 -0.40 9.42
CA GLN A 97 1.81 -1.61 8.98
C GLN A 97 1.04 -2.87 9.43
N LYS A 98 0.77 -3.02 10.74
CA LYS A 98 0.17 -4.24 11.29
C LYS A 98 -1.26 -4.46 10.84
N ILE A 99 -2.09 -3.42 10.76
CA ILE A 99 -3.46 -3.57 10.26
C ILE A 99 -3.50 -3.85 8.76
N THR A 100 -2.52 -3.40 7.98
CA THR A 100 -2.34 -3.80 6.59
C THR A 100 -2.02 -5.30 6.49
N GLU A 101 -1.04 -5.78 7.26
CA GLU A 101 -0.68 -7.21 7.34
C GLU A 101 -1.89 -8.08 7.70
N LEU A 102 -2.75 -7.62 8.62
CA LEU A 102 -3.98 -8.31 9.03
C LEU A 102 -5.11 -8.26 7.99
N GLY A 103 -4.95 -7.51 6.91
CA GLY A 103 -5.93 -7.47 5.83
C GLY A 103 -7.15 -6.59 6.08
N ILE A 104 -7.00 -5.56 6.87
CA ILE A 104 -8.05 -4.56 7.10
C ILE A 104 -8.38 -3.84 5.78
N ASN A 105 -9.65 -3.59 5.53
CA ASN A 105 -10.11 -2.96 4.29
C ASN A 105 -9.96 -1.44 4.30
N GLU A 106 -10.20 -0.82 5.44
CA GLU A 106 -10.27 0.64 5.52
C GLU A 106 -9.71 1.14 6.85
N ILE A 107 -8.92 2.20 6.80
CA ILE A 107 -8.33 2.87 7.96
C ILE A 107 -8.76 4.33 7.92
N THR A 108 -9.45 4.78 8.94
CA THR A 108 -9.83 6.18 9.09
C THR A 108 -9.12 6.77 10.31
N PRO A 109 -8.13 7.66 10.12
CA PRO A 109 -7.52 8.37 11.24
C PRO A 109 -8.54 9.30 11.91
N ILE A 110 -8.59 9.29 13.24
CA ILE A 110 -9.55 10.09 14.02
C ILE A 110 -8.80 11.20 14.75
N VAL A 111 -9.27 12.44 14.56
CA VAL A 111 -8.85 13.59 15.35
C VAL A 111 -9.67 13.59 16.63
N SER A 112 -9.04 13.24 17.75
CA SER A 112 -9.67 13.26 19.06
C SER A 112 -9.43 14.59 19.78
N LYS A 113 -10.21 14.85 20.81
CA LYS A 113 -10.05 16.06 21.67
C LYS A 113 -8.65 16.16 22.30
N TYR A 114 -7.98 15.02 22.47
CA TYR A 114 -6.63 14.93 23.05
C TYR A 114 -5.52 14.79 22.00
N THR A 115 -5.85 14.97 20.72
CA THR A 115 -4.85 14.88 19.66
C THR A 115 -3.91 16.08 19.74
N THR A 116 -2.66 15.86 20.17
CA THR A 116 -1.62 16.89 20.22
C THR A 116 -1.06 17.25 18.82
N VAL A 117 -1.43 16.49 17.82
CA VAL A 117 -0.96 16.65 16.44
C VAL A 117 -1.85 17.65 15.72
N LYS A 118 -1.44 18.92 15.65
CA LYS A 118 -2.09 19.91 14.76
C LYS A 118 -1.87 19.49 13.31
N LEU A 119 -2.95 19.07 12.64
CA LEU A 119 -2.92 18.77 11.21
C LEU A 119 -3.16 20.08 10.43
N LEU A 120 -2.08 20.74 10.07
CA LEU A 120 -2.12 21.78 9.04
C LEU A 120 -2.36 21.08 7.69
N GLU A 121 -3.23 21.63 6.84
CA GLU A 121 -3.62 21.02 5.55
C GLU A 121 -2.41 20.60 4.70
N ASN A 122 -1.39 21.45 4.61
CA ASN A 122 -0.16 21.16 3.86
C ASN A 122 0.65 19.97 4.41
N ARG A 123 0.47 19.61 5.69
CA ARG A 123 1.11 18.45 6.31
C ARG A 123 0.25 17.19 6.21
N LEU A 124 -1.04 17.34 6.00
CA LEU A 124 -1.97 16.23 5.92
C LEU A 124 -1.70 15.37 4.68
N LEU A 125 -1.57 15.96 3.51
CA LEU A 125 -1.28 15.25 2.26
C LEU A 125 0.01 14.45 2.37
N LYS A 126 1.09 15.07 2.88
CA LYS A 126 2.37 14.38 3.11
C LYS A 126 2.24 13.19 4.06
N LYS A 127 1.39 13.29 5.10
CA LYS A 127 1.13 12.19 6.03
C LYS A 127 0.36 11.06 5.36
N LEU A 128 -0.68 11.37 4.58
CA LEU A 128 -1.45 10.37 3.84
C LEU A 128 -0.55 9.61 2.84
N GLU A 129 0.29 10.32 2.11
CA GLU A 129 1.28 9.70 1.21
C GLU A 129 2.28 8.82 1.97
N HIS A 130 2.76 9.26 3.12
CA HIS A 130 3.65 8.48 3.96
C HIS A 130 2.97 7.18 4.44
N TRP A 131 1.75 7.25 4.93
CA TRP A 131 1.00 6.08 5.38
C TRP A 131 0.65 5.12 4.23
N LYS A 132 0.34 5.65 3.04
CA LYS A 132 0.18 4.82 1.82
C LYS A 132 1.46 4.05 1.50
N LYS A 133 2.62 4.69 1.58
CA LYS A 133 3.92 4.02 1.36
C LYS A 133 4.17 2.92 2.38
N ILE A 134 3.84 3.14 3.66
CA ILE A 134 3.94 2.10 4.70
C ILE A 134 3.05 0.91 4.35
N SER A 135 1.80 1.16 3.96
CA SER A 135 0.86 0.11 3.55
C SER A 135 1.37 -0.65 2.33
N GLN A 136 1.93 0.05 1.32
CA GLN A 136 2.55 -0.59 0.15
C GLN A 136 3.69 -1.52 0.56
N SER A 137 4.65 -1.03 1.37
CA SER A 137 5.76 -1.85 1.85
C SER A 137 5.31 -3.02 2.70
N ALA A 138 4.26 -2.84 3.52
CA ALA A 138 3.67 -3.94 4.27
C ALA A 138 3.08 -5.02 3.35
N CYS A 139 2.36 -4.64 2.29
CA CYS A 139 1.84 -5.57 1.28
C CYS A 139 2.96 -6.29 0.51
N GLU A 140 4.04 -5.58 0.18
CA GLU A 140 5.22 -6.20 -0.44
C GLU A 140 5.81 -7.31 0.43
N GLN A 141 5.83 -7.09 1.75
CA GLN A 141 6.45 -8.00 2.71
C GLN A 141 5.52 -9.16 3.12
N CYS A 142 4.23 -8.91 3.31
CA CYS A 142 3.26 -9.92 3.78
C CYS A 142 2.52 -10.65 2.66
N GLU A 143 2.92 -10.43 1.41
CA GLU A 143 2.36 -11.07 0.20
C GLU A 143 0.89 -10.75 -0.09
N ARG A 144 0.36 -9.66 0.43
CA ARG A 144 -0.98 -9.19 0.08
C ARG A 144 -0.97 -8.41 -1.24
N ASN A 145 -2.04 -8.57 -2.01
CA ASN A 145 -2.23 -7.87 -3.29
C ASN A 145 -3.27 -6.74 -3.19
N ILE A 146 -3.99 -6.67 -2.08
CA ILE A 146 -5.03 -5.67 -1.84
C ILE A 146 -4.56 -4.71 -0.75
N LEU A 147 -4.46 -3.43 -1.08
CA LEU A 147 -4.11 -2.38 -0.13
C LEU A 147 -5.35 -1.90 0.63
N PRO A 148 -5.24 -1.59 1.93
CA PRO A 148 -6.30 -0.91 2.64
C PRO A 148 -6.49 0.52 2.12
N VAL A 149 -7.74 0.99 2.12
CA VAL A 149 -8.03 2.40 1.87
C VAL A 149 -7.66 3.22 3.09
N ILE A 150 -6.76 4.20 2.94
CA ILE A 150 -6.41 5.14 4.02
C ILE A 150 -7.18 6.43 3.79
N ASN A 151 -8.18 6.67 4.62
CA ASN A 151 -9.04 7.83 4.54
C ASN A 151 -8.37 9.10 5.09
N THR A 152 -8.92 10.26 4.71
CA THR A 152 -8.58 11.53 5.37
C THR A 152 -9.03 11.51 6.83
N PRO A 153 -8.27 12.13 7.75
CA PRO A 153 -8.66 12.24 9.15
C PRO A 153 -10.00 12.94 9.35
N VAL A 154 -10.81 12.40 10.25
CA VAL A 154 -12.12 12.96 10.60
C VAL A 154 -12.29 13.03 12.12
N THR A 155 -13.30 13.78 12.61
CA THR A 155 -13.69 13.74 14.02
C THR A 155 -14.39 12.42 14.36
N MET A 156 -14.42 12.04 15.65
CA MET A 156 -15.12 10.84 16.11
C MET A 156 -16.60 10.87 15.71
N GLN A 157 -17.28 12.02 15.87
CA GLN A 157 -18.68 12.15 15.48
C GLN A 157 -18.89 11.86 13.99
N LYS A 158 -18.03 12.43 13.13
CA LYS A 158 -18.11 12.21 11.67
C LYS A 158 -17.82 10.75 11.31
N PHE A 159 -16.88 10.11 12.01
CA PHE A 159 -16.60 8.69 11.82
C PHE A 159 -17.83 7.82 12.14
N ILE A 160 -18.49 8.05 13.29
CA ILE A 160 -19.70 7.31 13.70
C ILE A 160 -20.83 7.50 12.67
N ILE A 161 -21.11 8.75 12.26
CA ILE A 161 -22.14 9.04 11.24
C ILE A 161 -21.84 8.33 9.93
N ASN A 162 -20.59 8.35 9.47
CA ASN A 162 -20.20 7.68 8.22
C ASN A 162 -20.31 6.16 8.32
N SER A 163 -19.96 5.57 9.47
CA SER A 163 -20.08 4.13 9.71
C SER A 163 -21.54 3.68 9.74
N SER A 164 -22.42 4.46 10.35
CA SER A 164 -23.87 4.17 10.37
C SER A 164 -24.48 4.19 8.97
N LYS A 165 -24.07 5.14 8.11
CA LYS A 165 -24.52 5.20 6.71
C LYS A 165 -24.06 4.01 5.87
N LYS A 166 -22.94 3.38 6.23
CA LYS A 166 -22.42 2.18 5.55
C LYS A 166 -22.98 0.86 6.12
N ASN A 167 -23.99 0.92 6.99
CA ASN A 167 -24.52 -0.24 7.73
C ASN A 167 -23.43 -1.05 8.47
N CYS A 168 -22.40 -0.37 8.96
CA CYS A 168 -21.34 -0.99 9.73
C CYS A 168 -21.77 -1.18 11.18
N ARG A 169 -21.54 -2.37 11.74
CA ARG A 169 -21.66 -2.59 13.18
C ARG A 169 -20.42 -2.00 13.87
N LEU A 170 -20.63 -1.06 14.79
CA LEU A 170 -19.56 -0.53 15.65
C LEU A 170 -19.37 -1.49 16.84
N ILE A 171 -18.12 -1.79 17.15
CA ILE A 171 -17.70 -2.63 18.27
C ILE A 171 -16.76 -1.82 19.13
#